data_9a836d6e5eff37be2c19f8bc62d2d74b
#
_entry.id   9a836d6e5eff37be2c19f8bc62d2d74b
#
_cell.length_a   1.000
_cell.length_b   1.000
_cell.length_c   1.000
_cell.angle_alpha   90.00
_cell.angle_beta   90.00
_cell.angle_gamma   90.00
#
_symmetry.space_group_name_H-M   'P 1'
#
loop_
_entity.id
_entity.type
_entity.pdbx_description
1 polymer ?
#
loop_
_entity_poly.entity_id
_entity_poly.type
_entity_poly.pdbx_seq_one_letter_code
_entity_poly.pdbx_strand_id
1 'polypeptide(L)'
;MSQVSDVSLANQAFGTFGSELNSILGALNTAHIGSSAPGSVATGTIWVDNGTSGKLKVKINDGSDNVELFEVDISSNAITSNMSVTGTITETDPNALPLALALG
;
A
#
# COMPACT_ATOMS: atom_id res chain seq x y z
N MET A 1 -11.38 -13.02 -0.69
CA MET A 1 -11.59 -11.58 -0.90
C MET A 1 -10.69 -10.78 0.02
N SER A 2 -9.89 -9.87 -0.54
CA SER A 2 -8.84 -9.16 0.19
C SER A 2 -9.21 -7.74 0.59
N GLN A 3 -10.31 -7.22 0.07
CA GLN A 3 -10.75 -5.86 0.31
C GLN A 3 -12.17 -5.83 0.82
N VAL A 4 -12.43 -4.93 1.78
CA VAL A 4 -13.79 -4.64 2.23
C VAL A 4 -13.96 -3.14 2.25
N SER A 5 -15.19 -2.66 1.99
CA SER A 5 -15.48 -1.22 2.03
C SER A 5 -15.59 -0.69 3.45
N ASP A 6 -15.84 -1.54 4.41
CA ASP A 6 -16.10 -1.15 5.79
C ASP A 6 -15.64 -2.29 6.69
N VAL A 7 -14.85 -1.96 7.70
CA VAL A 7 -14.37 -2.97 8.66
C VAL A 7 -15.28 -3.05 9.90
N SER A 8 -16.41 -2.36 9.89
CA SER A 8 -17.41 -2.46 10.97
C SER A 8 -18.25 -3.69 10.80
N LEU A 9 -18.61 -4.33 11.90
CA LEU A 9 -19.52 -5.45 11.92
C LEU A 9 -20.88 -5.00 12.41
N ALA A 10 -21.91 -5.25 11.61
CA ALA A 10 -23.28 -4.98 12.00
C ALA A 10 -23.84 -6.18 12.78
N ASN A 11 -24.92 -5.95 13.53
CA ASN A 11 -25.64 -7.01 14.18
C ASN A 11 -26.39 -7.82 13.13
N GLN A 12 -26.00 -9.06 12.92
CA GLN A 12 -26.46 -9.89 11.81
C GLN A 12 -26.69 -11.33 12.25
N ALA A 13 -27.27 -12.14 11.35
CA ALA A 13 -27.35 -13.56 11.54
C ALA A 13 -25.94 -14.16 11.66
N PHE A 14 -25.82 -15.21 12.45
CA PHE A 14 -24.53 -15.79 12.80
C PHE A 14 -23.67 -16.15 11.58
N GLY A 15 -24.26 -16.76 10.55
CA GLY A 15 -23.51 -17.13 9.34
C GLY A 15 -23.00 -15.94 8.57
N THR A 16 -23.81 -14.89 8.46
CA THR A 16 -23.42 -13.64 7.79
C THR A 16 -22.32 -12.94 8.57
N PHE A 17 -22.44 -12.92 9.90
CA PHE A 17 -21.41 -12.35 10.77
C PHE A 17 -20.07 -13.03 10.56
N GLY A 18 -20.03 -14.37 10.53
CA GLY A 18 -18.80 -15.11 10.32
C GLY A 18 -18.16 -14.82 8.97
N SER A 19 -18.96 -14.76 7.91
CA SER A 19 -18.45 -14.43 6.57
C SER A 19 -17.88 -13.04 6.49
N GLU A 20 -18.57 -12.07 7.09
CA GLU A 20 -18.10 -10.69 7.10
C GLU A 20 -16.82 -10.54 7.92
N LEU A 21 -16.74 -11.23 9.06
CA LEU A 21 -15.55 -11.22 9.87
C LEU A 21 -14.35 -11.79 9.09
N ASN A 22 -14.54 -12.90 8.40
CA ASN A 22 -13.49 -13.49 7.58
C ASN A 22 -13.02 -12.55 6.48
N SER A 23 -13.95 -11.80 5.86
CA SER A 23 -13.59 -10.83 4.83
C SER A 23 -12.76 -9.68 5.40
N ILE A 24 -13.13 -9.20 6.58
CA ILE A 24 -12.38 -8.15 7.26
C ILE A 24 -10.97 -8.63 7.61
N LEU A 25 -10.85 -9.83 8.18
CA LEU A 25 -9.56 -10.39 8.53
C LEU A 25 -8.68 -10.60 7.29
N GLY A 26 -9.29 -11.06 6.18
CA GLY A 26 -8.57 -11.20 4.92
C GLY A 26 -8.06 -9.87 4.39
N ALA A 27 -8.87 -8.83 4.45
CA ALA A 27 -8.48 -7.49 4.02
C ALA A 27 -7.32 -6.96 4.86
N LEU A 28 -7.40 -7.11 6.19
CA LEU A 28 -6.34 -6.66 7.09
C LEU A 28 -5.05 -7.44 6.86
N ASN A 29 -5.16 -8.74 6.59
CA ASN A 29 -3.99 -9.59 6.34
C ASN A 29 -3.21 -9.18 5.11
N THR A 30 -3.84 -8.52 4.14
CA THR A 30 -3.21 -8.10 2.89
C THR A 30 -3.14 -6.60 2.73
N ALA A 31 -3.30 -5.84 3.79
CA ALA A 31 -3.37 -4.38 3.74
C ALA A 31 -4.36 -3.90 2.67
N HIS A 32 -5.55 -4.48 2.65
CA HIS A 32 -6.62 -4.12 1.70
C HIS A 32 -6.17 -4.19 0.24
N ILE A 33 -5.53 -5.28 -0.16
CA ILE A 33 -5.07 -5.45 -1.55
C ILE A 33 -6.25 -5.47 -2.53
N GLY A 34 -6.11 -4.77 -3.64
CA GLY A 34 -7.12 -4.73 -4.68
C GLY A 34 -6.68 -3.87 -5.85
N SER A 35 -7.46 -3.88 -6.94
CA SER A 35 -7.14 -3.08 -8.14
C SER A 35 -7.63 -1.64 -8.05
N SER A 36 -8.38 -1.32 -7.01
CA SER A 36 -8.85 0.04 -6.75
C SER A 36 -8.90 0.24 -5.24
N ALA A 37 -9.02 1.48 -4.80
CA ALA A 37 -9.09 1.79 -3.37
C ALA A 37 -10.27 1.10 -2.71
N PRO A 38 -10.14 0.68 -1.43
CA PRO A 38 -11.29 0.20 -0.68
C PRO A 38 -12.38 1.26 -0.63
N GLY A 39 -13.64 0.85 -0.67
CA GLY A 39 -14.73 1.79 -0.49
C GLY A 39 -14.70 2.37 0.91
N SER A 40 -15.23 3.57 1.09
CA SER A 40 -15.30 4.24 2.40
C SER A 40 -13.92 4.38 3.06
N VAL A 41 -12.88 4.60 2.25
CA VAL A 41 -11.52 4.73 2.77
C VAL A 41 -11.41 6.00 3.63
N ALA A 42 -10.76 5.88 4.77
CA ALA A 42 -10.54 6.99 5.70
C ALA A 42 -9.14 7.56 5.52
N THR A 43 -8.96 8.81 5.95
CA THR A 43 -7.63 9.42 5.99
C THR A 43 -6.66 8.54 6.76
N GLY A 44 -5.52 8.28 6.18
CA GLY A 44 -4.50 7.43 6.80
C GLY A 44 -4.60 5.96 6.43
N THR A 45 -5.61 5.55 5.67
CA THR A 45 -5.72 4.16 5.23
C THR A 45 -4.58 3.84 4.26
N ILE A 46 -3.86 2.77 4.56
CA ILE A 46 -2.82 2.23 3.68
C ILE A 46 -3.40 1.00 2.97
N TRP A 47 -3.20 0.93 1.67
CA TRP A 47 -3.70 -0.19 0.89
C TRP A 47 -2.72 -0.53 -0.23
N VAL A 48 -2.86 -1.71 -0.81
CA VAL A 48 -1.98 -2.20 -1.87
C VAL A 48 -2.76 -2.30 -3.16
N ASP A 49 -2.29 -1.61 -4.19
CA ASP A 49 -2.89 -1.62 -5.52
C ASP A 49 -2.18 -2.69 -6.36
N ASN A 50 -2.91 -3.73 -6.74
CA ASN A 50 -2.41 -4.79 -7.61
C ASN A 50 -2.97 -4.69 -9.03
N GLY A 51 -3.52 -3.55 -9.41
CA GLY A 51 -4.15 -3.36 -10.73
C GLY A 51 -3.17 -3.34 -11.89
N THR A 52 -1.88 -3.15 -11.63
CA THR A 52 -0.84 -3.21 -12.65
C THR A 52 -0.17 -4.58 -12.59
N SER A 53 -0.17 -5.31 -13.71
CA SER A 53 0.39 -6.65 -13.77
C SER A 53 1.87 -6.65 -13.37
N GLY A 54 2.25 -7.55 -12.47
CA GLY A 54 3.63 -7.69 -12.01
C GLY A 54 4.09 -6.62 -11.03
N LYS A 55 3.19 -5.76 -10.57
CA LYS A 55 3.53 -4.65 -9.67
C LYS A 55 2.61 -4.62 -8.46
N LEU A 56 3.15 -4.19 -7.33
CA LEU A 56 2.36 -3.86 -6.15
C LEU A 56 2.67 -2.42 -5.78
N LYS A 57 1.65 -1.58 -5.71
CA LYS A 57 1.82 -0.17 -5.38
C LYS A 57 1.22 0.09 -4.00
N VAL A 58 2.04 0.55 -3.07
CA VAL A 58 1.57 0.87 -1.72
C VAL A 58 1.11 2.30 -1.70
N LYS A 59 -0.13 2.52 -1.29
CA LYS A 59 -0.76 3.84 -1.30
C LYS A 59 -1.31 4.18 0.07
N ILE A 60 -1.37 5.47 0.35
CA ILE A 60 -2.00 5.99 1.56
C ILE A 60 -3.03 7.04 1.16
N ASN A 61 -4.17 7.02 1.85
CA ASN A 61 -5.18 8.05 1.65
C ASN A 61 -4.87 9.25 2.53
N ASP A 62 -4.77 10.43 1.93
CA ASP A 62 -4.41 11.66 2.64
C ASP A 62 -5.62 12.49 3.04
N GLY A 63 -6.82 11.96 2.84
CA GLY A 63 -8.06 12.66 3.09
C GLY A 63 -8.75 13.15 1.82
N SER A 64 -8.03 13.23 0.71
CA SER A 64 -8.56 13.64 -0.60
C SER A 64 -8.16 12.66 -1.68
N ASP A 65 -6.91 12.20 -1.69
CA ASP A 65 -6.36 11.36 -2.74
C ASP A 65 -5.66 10.14 -2.16
N ASN A 66 -5.49 9.14 -3.01
CA ASN A 66 -4.68 7.97 -2.70
C ASN A 66 -3.29 8.21 -3.27
N VAL A 67 -2.34 8.50 -2.41
CA VAL A 67 -0.98 8.88 -2.80
C VAL A 67 -0.11 7.63 -2.84
N GLU A 68 0.56 7.40 -3.96
CA GLU A 68 1.48 6.28 -4.10
C GLU A 68 2.77 6.58 -3.35
N LEU A 69 3.12 5.69 -2.43
CA LEU A 69 4.35 5.81 -1.65
C LEU A 69 5.51 5.12 -2.35
N PHE A 70 5.30 3.89 -2.79
CA PHE A 70 6.30 3.15 -3.54
C PHE A 70 5.65 2.00 -4.31
N GLU A 71 6.43 1.46 -5.26
CA GLU A 71 6.02 0.35 -6.11
C GLU A 71 7.04 -0.76 -5.99
N VAL A 72 6.54 -2.00 -5.87
CA VAL A 72 7.38 -3.19 -5.83
C VAL A 72 7.21 -3.95 -7.14
N ASP A 73 8.32 -4.25 -7.82
CA ASP A 73 8.31 -5.15 -8.95
C ASP A 73 8.38 -6.58 -8.45
N ILE A 74 7.33 -7.37 -8.71
CA ILE A 74 7.21 -8.70 -8.13
C ILE A 74 8.30 -9.64 -8.67
N SER A 75 8.70 -9.49 -9.91
CA SER A 75 9.67 -10.41 -10.51
C SER A 75 11.11 -10.10 -10.13
N SER A 76 11.46 -8.83 -9.97
CA SER A 76 12.83 -8.43 -9.65
C SER A 76 13.04 -8.05 -8.19
N ASN A 77 11.94 -7.88 -7.44
CA ASN A 77 11.96 -7.36 -6.06
C ASN A 77 12.52 -5.94 -5.96
N ALA A 78 12.55 -5.20 -7.05
CA ALA A 78 13.01 -3.82 -7.06
C ALA A 78 11.92 -2.91 -6.49
N ILE A 79 12.33 -1.89 -5.76
CA ILE A 79 11.42 -0.91 -5.16
C ILE A 79 11.71 0.45 -5.78
N THR A 80 10.65 1.10 -6.29
CA THR A 80 10.71 2.43 -6.86
C THR A 80 9.83 3.36 -6.05
N SER A 81 10.34 4.54 -5.71
CA SER A 81 9.59 5.54 -4.95
C SER A 81 9.41 6.80 -5.78
N ASN A 82 8.22 7.40 -5.69
CA ASN A 82 7.91 8.69 -6.31
C ASN A 82 8.00 9.83 -5.31
N MET A 83 8.57 9.57 -4.14
CA MET A 83 8.64 10.59 -3.09
C MET A 83 9.57 11.71 -3.48
N SER A 84 9.12 12.94 -3.22
CA SER A 84 9.94 14.13 -3.32
C SER A 84 10.64 14.33 -1.99
N VAL A 85 11.96 14.48 -1.99
CA VAL A 85 12.73 14.64 -0.77
C VAL A 85 13.04 16.12 -0.55
N THR A 86 12.65 16.63 0.61
CA THR A 86 12.98 17.99 1.05
C THR A 86 14.09 17.87 2.09
N GLY A 87 15.24 18.45 1.81
CA GLY A 87 16.39 18.38 2.70
C GLY A 87 17.44 17.42 2.20
N THR A 88 18.20 16.84 3.10
CA THR A 88 19.36 16.02 2.78
C THR A 88 19.06 14.53 2.94
N ILE A 89 19.41 13.75 1.93
CA ILE A 89 19.42 12.29 2.04
C ILE A 89 20.83 11.87 2.44
N THR A 90 20.92 11.08 3.53
CA THR A 90 22.20 10.51 3.94
C THR A 90 22.28 9.09 3.38
N GLU A 91 23.24 8.87 2.49
CA GLU A 91 23.46 7.58 1.87
C GLU A 91 24.56 6.83 2.61
N THR A 92 24.26 5.61 3.04
CA THR A 92 25.24 4.80 3.77
C THR A 92 25.77 3.63 2.96
N ASP A 93 25.29 3.45 1.73
CA ASP A 93 25.75 2.39 0.84
C ASP A 93 27.16 2.75 0.31
N PRO A 94 28.19 1.96 0.62
CA PRO A 94 29.56 2.26 0.14
C PRO A 94 29.68 2.29 -1.37
N ASN A 95 28.81 1.60 -2.09
CA ASN A 95 28.86 1.57 -3.54
C ASN A 95 28.24 2.80 -4.18
N ALA A 96 27.37 3.50 -3.46
CA ALA A 96 26.75 4.73 -3.95
C ALA A 96 27.66 5.93 -3.78
N LEU A 97 28.54 5.92 -2.79
CA LEU A 97 29.39 7.04 -2.45
C LEU A 97 30.33 7.46 -3.59
N PRO A 98 31.03 6.54 -4.28
CA PRO A 98 31.88 6.95 -5.42
C PRO A 98 31.10 7.62 -6.53
N LEU A 99 29.88 7.16 -6.78
CA LEU A 99 29.03 7.78 -7.79
C LEU A 99 28.63 9.19 -7.39
N ALA A 100 28.29 9.39 -6.12
CA ALA A 100 27.94 10.71 -5.61
C ALA A 100 29.11 11.69 -5.73
N LEU A 101 30.33 11.25 -5.47
CA LEU A 101 31.53 12.07 -5.63
C LEU A 101 31.81 12.40 -7.09
N ALA A 102 31.54 11.47 -7.99
CA ALA A 102 31.73 11.70 -9.42
C ALA A 102 30.74 12.73 -9.96
N LEU A 103 29.54 12.80 -9.40
CA LEU A 103 28.52 13.75 -9.81
C LEU A 103 28.65 15.08 -9.08
N GLY A 104 29.25 15.09 -7.95
CA GLY A 104 29.45 16.27 -7.14
C GLY A 104 30.66 17.03 -7.58
#